data_d43c4ff0b62d20d207caf303038fe894
#
_entry.id   d43c4ff0b62d20d207caf303038fe894
#
_cell.length_a   1.000
_cell.length_b   1.000
_cell.length_c   1.000
_cell.angle_alpha   90.00
_cell.angle_beta   90.00
_cell.angle_gamma   90.00
#
_symmetry.space_group_name_H-M   'P 1'
#
loop_
_entity.id
_entity.type
_entity.pdbx_description
1 polymer ?
#
loop_
_entity_poly.entity_id
_entity_poly.type
_entity_poly.pdbx_seq_one_letter_code
_entity_poly.pdbx_strand_id
1 'polypeptide(L)'
;MRSSFPSGGLRATCEARGYTAWDPTSFAFVKDDVLCIPTAFVSYTGEALDKKTPLLRSMSRLDQQSLRILRLFGNTEAKHVIPQVGPEQEYFLIDKSMYQKREDLKLCGRTLFGARPPKGQELDDHYYGAIRPRVARFMEDLDLELWKLGVFAKTDVRLFQCAVEPASDDIAII
;
A
#
# COMPACT_ATOMS: atom_id res chain seq x y z
N MET A 1 8.24 -21.64 -14.73
CA MET A 1 8.84 -21.47 -13.38
C MET A 1 8.04 -22.28 -12.39
N ARG A 2 8.69 -23.13 -11.63
CA ARG A 2 8.01 -23.87 -10.55
C ARG A 2 7.83 -22.93 -9.38
N SER A 3 6.63 -22.89 -8.79
CA SER A 3 6.41 -22.21 -7.53
C SER A 3 7.34 -22.83 -6.48
N SER A 4 8.18 -22.02 -5.84
CA SER A 4 9.06 -22.50 -4.76
C SER A 4 8.23 -22.58 -3.48
N PHE A 5 8.32 -23.72 -2.81
CA PHE A 5 7.77 -23.85 -1.46
C PHE A 5 8.69 -23.12 -0.46
N PRO A 6 8.11 -22.52 0.60
CA PRO A 6 8.94 -21.92 1.64
C PRO A 6 9.87 -22.96 2.26
N SER A 7 11.11 -22.56 2.52
CA SER A 7 12.08 -23.41 3.21
C SER A 7 11.56 -23.78 4.61
N GLY A 8 11.57 -25.08 4.94
CA GLY A 8 11.11 -25.59 6.24
C GLY A 8 9.64 -26.00 6.31
N GLY A 9 8.86 -25.88 5.24
CA GLY A 9 7.50 -26.41 5.16
C GLY A 9 7.42 -27.87 4.74
N LEU A 10 6.33 -28.55 5.10
CA LEU A 10 5.97 -29.84 4.53
C LEU A 10 5.80 -29.68 3.01
N ARG A 11 6.57 -30.41 2.24
CA ARG A 11 6.34 -30.50 0.79
C ARG A 11 5.07 -31.31 0.54
N ALA A 12 4.02 -30.63 0.10
CA ALA A 12 2.92 -31.34 -0.51
C ALA A 12 3.39 -31.95 -1.83
N THR A 13 3.17 -33.22 -2.03
CA THR A 13 3.46 -33.94 -3.29
C THR A 13 2.42 -33.67 -4.37
N CYS A 14 1.73 -32.53 -4.30
CA CYS A 14 0.72 -32.14 -5.26
C CYS A 14 1.36 -31.48 -6.48
N GLU A 15 0.81 -31.76 -7.65
CA GLU A 15 1.16 -31.05 -8.87
C GLU A 15 0.89 -29.56 -8.71
N ALA A 16 1.84 -28.73 -9.14
CA ALA A 16 1.63 -27.28 -9.14
C ALA A 16 0.51 -26.92 -10.13
N ARG A 17 -0.57 -26.30 -9.64
CA ARG A 17 -1.74 -25.93 -10.43
C ARG A 17 -1.67 -24.50 -10.98
N GLY A 18 -0.57 -23.83 -10.81
CA GLY A 18 -0.37 -22.46 -11.25
C GLY A 18 1.11 -22.10 -11.42
N TYR A 19 1.35 -20.93 -11.93
CA TYR A 19 2.68 -20.36 -12.10
C TYR A 19 2.65 -18.85 -11.80
N THR A 20 3.81 -18.31 -11.52
CA THR A 20 4.03 -16.87 -11.38
C THR A 20 4.54 -16.31 -12.69
N ALA A 21 3.97 -15.19 -13.11
CA ALA A 21 4.45 -14.40 -14.23
C ALA A 21 5.02 -13.08 -13.70
N TRP A 22 6.10 -12.60 -14.30
CA TRP A 22 6.62 -11.28 -13.97
C TRP A 22 5.61 -10.20 -14.36
N ASP A 23 5.42 -9.25 -13.45
CA ASP A 23 4.63 -8.06 -13.71
C ASP A 23 5.56 -6.89 -14.11
N PRO A 24 5.63 -6.55 -15.41
CA PRO A 24 6.49 -5.46 -15.87
C PRO A 24 5.94 -4.07 -15.54
N THR A 25 4.73 -3.95 -15.00
CA THR A 25 4.13 -2.67 -14.60
C THR A 25 4.60 -2.20 -13.23
N SER A 26 5.29 -3.06 -12.48
CA SER A 26 5.84 -2.76 -11.17
C SER A 26 7.36 -2.95 -11.17
N PHE A 27 8.08 -2.04 -10.50
CA PHE A 27 9.54 -2.11 -10.46
C PHE A 27 10.02 -3.22 -9.53
N ALA A 28 11.12 -3.87 -9.91
CA ALA A 28 11.87 -4.70 -9.00
C ALA A 28 12.60 -3.82 -7.98
N PHE A 29 12.72 -4.29 -6.75
CA PHE A 29 13.37 -3.54 -5.65
C PHE A 29 14.21 -4.48 -4.78
N VAL A 30 15.12 -3.91 -4.02
CA VAL A 30 15.93 -4.65 -3.04
C VAL A 30 15.42 -4.33 -1.64
N LYS A 31 15.17 -5.35 -0.87
CA LYS A 31 14.81 -5.27 0.55
C LYS A 31 15.58 -6.31 1.34
N ASP A 32 16.26 -5.89 2.40
CA ASP A 32 17.06 -6.77 3.26
C ASP A 32 18.01 -7.70 2.46
N ASP A 33 18.77 -7.11 1.51
CA ASP A 33 19.67 -7.80 0.58
C ASP A 33 19.00 -8.84 -0.35
N VAL A 34 17.69 -8.84 -0.44
CA VAL A 34 16.91 -9.72 -1.30
C VAL A 34 16.34 -8.94 -2.49
N LEU A 35 16.60 -9.40 -3.70
CA LEU A 35 15.96 -8.87 -4.89
C LEU A 35 14.51 -9.35 -4.96
N CYS A 36 13.58 -8.43 -4.85
CA CYS A 36 12.15 -8.66 -4.96
C CYS A 36 11.67 -8.31 -6.37
N ILE A 37 11.08 -9.27 -7.05
CA ILE A 37 10.51 -9.08 -8.39
C ILE A 37 9.00 -9.23 -8.29
N PRO A 38 8.22 -8.17 -8.58
CA PRO A 38 6.76 -8.23 -8.57
C PRO A 38 6.23 -9.26 -9.58
N THR A 39 5.29 -10.09 -9.15
CA THR A 39 4.71 -11.15 -9.96
C THR A 39 3.19 -11.17 -9.85
N ALA A 40 2.54 -11.71 -10.87
CA ALA A 40 1.15 -12.14 -10.84
C ALA A 40 1.09 -13.67 -10.76
N PHE A 41 0.05 -14.21 -10.11
CA PHE A 41 -0.14 -15.64 -9.95
C PHE A 41 -1.40 -16.12 -10.67
N VAL A 42 -1.22 -17.06 -11.59
CA VAL A 42 -2.28 -17.57 -12.47
C VAL A 42 -2.26 -19.09 -12.55
N SER A 43 -3.43 -19.69 -12.79
CA SER A 43 -3.54 -21.12 -13.07
C SER A 43 -3.04 -21.44 -14.49
N TYR A 44 -2.82 -22.71 -14.78
CA TYR A 44 -2.48 -23.16 -16.13
C TYR A 44 -3.60 -22.90 -17.15
N THR A 45 -4.83 -22.80 -16.70
CA THR A 45 -6.00 -22.46 -17.53
C THR A 45 -6.23 -20.97 -17.67
N GLY A 46 -5.41 -20.13 -17.02
CA GLY A 46 -5.48 -18.68 -17.10
C GLY A 46 -6.38 -18.02 -16.06
N GLU A 47 -6.89 -18.76 -15.08
CA GLU A 47 -7.68 -18.20 -13.97
C GLU A 47 -6.78 -17.42 -13.04
N ALA A 48 -7.30 -16.32 -12.51
CA ALA A 48 -6.59 -15.53 -11.52
C ALA A 48 -6.53 -16.27 -10.18
N LEU A 49 -5.33 -16.41 -9.63
CA LEU A 49 -5.10 -16.98 -8.30
C LEU A 49 -4.70 -15.91 -7.27
N ASP A 50 -4.59 -14.66 -7.70
CA ASP A 50 -4.34 -13.49 -6.86
C ASP A 50 -5.32 -12.34 -7.19
N LYS A 51 -5.23 -11.25 -6.46
CA LYS A 51 -6.02 -10.03 -6.71
C LYS A 51 -5.42 -9.13 -7.80
N LYS A 52 -4.12 -9.26 -8.06
CA LYS A 52 -3.39 -8.42 -9.02
C LYS A 52 -3.75 -8.77 -10.47
N THR A 53 -3.91 -10.04 -10.79
CA THR A 53 -4.26 -10.48 -12.14
C THR A 53 -5.57 -9.88 -12.67
N PRO A 54 -6.68 -9.86 -11.91
CA PRO A 54 -7.88 -9.15 -12.34
C PRO A 54 -7.67 -7.66 -12.55
N LEU A 55 -6.88 -7.01 -11.70
CA LEU A 55 -6.54 -5.59 -11.85
C LEU A 55 -5.81 -5.34 -13.17
N LEU A 56 -4.74 -6.06 -13.45
CA LEU A 56 -3.96 -5.91 -14.68
C LEU A 56 -4.81 -6.17 -15.95
N ARG A 57 -5.67 -7.17 -15.90
CA ARG A 57 -6.62 -7.47 -16.98
C ARG A 57 -7.64 -6.34 -17.17
N SER A 58 -8.16 -5.77 -16.09
CA SER A 58 -9.10 -4.65 -16.16
C SER A 58 -8.45 -3.41 -16.79
N MET A 59 -7.21 -3.10 -16.42
CA MET A 59 -6.44 -2.00 -17.02
C MET A 59 -6.26 -2.19 -18.53
N SER A 60 -5.89 -3.40 -18.96
CA SER A 60 -5.74 -3.72 -20.39
C SER A 60 -7.06 -3.58 -21.16
N ARG A 61 -8.17 -4.01 -20.56
CA ARG A 61 -9.50 -3.85 -21.20
C ARG A 61 -9.94 -2.40 -21.24
N LEU A 62 -9.67 -1.63 -20.21
CA LEU A 62 -9.97 -0.21 -20.19
C LEU A 62 -9.16 0.55 -21.26
N ASP A 63 -7.87 0.26 -21.40
CA ASP A 63 -7.03 0.81 -22.48
C ASP A 63 -7.68 0.60 -23.86
N GLN A 64 -8.04 -0.65 -24.16
CA GLN A 64 -8.67 -1.00 -25.44
C GLN A 64 -9.97 -0.23 -25.71
N GLN A 65 -10.86 -0.13 -24.70
CA GLN A 65 -12.14 0.55 -24.89
C GLN A 65 -11.98 2.08 -24.94
N SER A 66 -11.07 2.63 -24.14
CA SER A 66 -10.78 4.07 -24.17
C SER A 66 -10.19 4.52 -25.51
N LEU A 67 -9.30 3.72 -26.09
CA LEU A 67 -8.76 3.99 -27.43
C LEU A 67 -9.86 3.97 -28.51
N ARG A 68 -10.86 3.09 -28.40
CA ARG A 68 -12.02 3.10 -29.31
C ARG A 68 -12.78 4.41 -29.23
N ILE A 69 -13.02 4.90 -28.02
CA ILE A 69 -13.72 6.18 -27.79
C ILE A 69 -12.89 7.34 -28.34
N LEU A 70 -11.59 7.39 -28.07
CA LEU A 70 -10.70 8.44 -28.56
C LEU A 70 -10.69 8.52 -30.08
N ARG A 71 -10.72 7.38 -30.76
CA ARG A 71 -10.82 7.33 -32.25
C ARG A 71 -12.13 7.92 -32.79
N LEU A 72 -13.25 7.74 -32.06
CA LEU A 72 -14.52 8.37 -32.42
C LEU A 72 -14.47 9.89 -32.28
N PHE A 73 -13.66 10.43 -31.39
CA PHE A 73 -13.39 11.85 -31.27
C PHE A 73 -12.27 12.37 -32.20
N GLY A 74 -11.80 11.54 -33.13
CA GLY A 74 -10.79 11.90 -34.13
C GLY A 74 -9.33 11.82 -33.61
N ASN A 75 -9.08 11.37 -32.40
CA ASN A 75 -7.72 11.15 -31.95
C ASN A 75 -7.20 9.79 -32.42
N THR A 76 -6.29 9.82 -33.40
CA THR A 76 -5.65 8.63 -33.98
C THR A 76 -4.21 8.45 -33.50
N GLU A 77 -3.66 9.41 -32.77
CA GLU A 77 -2.25 9.42 -32.33
C GLU A 77 -2.02 8.65 -31.04
N ALA A 78 -2.99 8.66 -30.11
CA ALA A 78 -2.91 7.94 -28.86
C ALA A 78 -2.73 6.44 -29.09
N LYS A 79 -1.67 5.86 -28.52
CA LYS A 79 -1.36 4.43 -28.60
C LYS A 79 -1.86 3.65 -27.40
N HIS A 80 -1.89 4.30 -26.25
CA HIS A 80 -2.31 3.72 -24.96
C HIS A 80 -3.09 4.72 -24.14
N VAL A 81 -3.99 4.22 -23.31
CA VAL A 81 -4.67 4.95 -22.25
C VAL A 81 -4.41 4.20 -20.94
N ILE A 82 -3.68 4.82 -20.05
CA ILE A 82 -3.28 4.22 -18.78
C ILE A 82 -4.20 4.77 -17.68
N PRO A 83 -5.06 3.93 -17.08
CA PRO A 83 -5.86 4.36 -15.95
C PRO A 83 -4.97 4.60 -14.74
N GLN A 84 -5.21 5.69 -14.05
CA GLN A 84 -4.51 6.05 -12.82
C GLN A 84 -5.45 5.88 -11.63
N VAL A 85 -4.94 5.35 -10.53
CA VAL A 85 -5.63 5.26 -9.26
C VAL A 85 -4.67 5.69 -8.16
N GLY A 86 -5.16 6.48 -7.23
CA GLY A 86 -4.41 6.88 -6.04
C GLY A 86 -5.05 6.28 -4.79
N PRO A 87 -4.67 5.07 -4.37
CA PRO A 87 -5.12 4.53 -3.10
C PRO A 87 -4.52 5.34 -1.95
N GLU A 88 -5.36 5.62 -0.96
CA GLU A 88 -4.96 6.35 0.24
C GLU A 88 -4.94 5.43 1.45
N GLN A 89 -4.00 5.69 2.36
CA GLN A 89 -3.95 5.07 3.68
C GLN A 89 -4.03 6.16 4.74
N GLU A 90 -5.00 6.05 5.60
CA GLU A 90 -5.15 6.93 6.76
C GLU A 90 -4.71 6.18 8.01
N TYR A 91 -3.90 6.82 8.84
CA TYR A 91 -3.41 6.24 10.07
C TYR A 91 -3.10 7.30 11.12
N PHE A 92 -3.11 6.91 12.37
CA PHE A 92 -2.71 7.77 13.49
C PHE A 92 -1.28 7.45 13.91
N LEU A 93 -0.53 8.50 14.22
CA LEU A 93 0.79 8.38 14.82
C LEU A 93 0.66 8.55 16.33
N ILE A 94 1.20 7.62 17.08
CA ILE A 94 1.26 7.67 18.54
C ILE A 94 2.68 7.49 19.03
N ASP A 95 2.96 8.00 20.21
CA ASP A 95 4.24 7.78 20.88
C ASP A 95 4.46 6.29 21.14
N LYS A 96 5.58 5.76 20.69
CA LYS A 96 5.91 4.33 20.83
C LYS A 96 6.03 3.91 22.29
N SER A 97 6.55 4.77 23.16
CA SER A 97 6.66 4.48 24.59
C SER A 97 5.29 4.37 25.25
N MET A 98 4.32 5.15 24.79
CA MET A 98 2.93 5.07 25.26
C MET A 98 2.23 3.82 24.69
N TYR A 99 2.44 3.51 23.40
CA TYR A 99 1.94 2.28 22.78
C TYR A 99 2.42 1.04 23.53
N GLN A 100 3.70 0.99 23.90
CA GLN A 100 4.30 -0.16 24.61
C GLN A 100 3.69 -0.42 25.99
N LYS A 101 3.13 0.60 26.63
CA LYS A 101 2.44 0.49 27.93
C LYS A 101 0.98 0.02 27.80
N ARG A 102 0.45 -0.05 26.60
CA ARG A 102 -0.94 -0.34 26.32
C ARG A 102 -1.09 -1.73 25.69
N GLU A 103 -1.45 -2.72 26.50
CA GLU A 103 -1.66 -4.10 26.04
C GLU A 103 -2.83 -4.23 25.07
N ASP A 104 -3.89 -3.46 25.26
CA ASP A 104 -5.03 -3.42 24.37
C ASP A 104 -4.62 -2.97 22.93
N LEU A 105 -3.78 -1.95 22.81
CA LEU A 105 -3.27 -1.51 21.51
C LEU A 105 -2.34 -2.54 20.86
N LYS A 106 -1.47 -3.18 21.65
CA LYS A 106 -0.52 -4.19 21.17
C LYS A 106 -1.20 -5.47 20.71
N LEU A 107 -2.20 -5.92 21.44
CA LEU A 107 -2.85 -7.21 21.20
C LEU A 107 -4.05 -7.11 20.29
N CYS A 108 -4.79 -6.00 20.33
CA CYS A 108 -6.06 -5.83 19.61
C CYS A 108 -6.02 -4.72 18.56
N GLY A 109 -4.97 -3.89 18.50
CA GLY A 109 -4.87 -2.77 17.56
C GLY A 109 -5.85 -1.62 17.84
N ARG A 110 -6.53 -1.63 19.00
CA ARG A 110 -7.50 -0.61 19.38
C ARG A 110 -7.63 -0.48 20.90
N THR A 111 -8.15 0.64 21.34
CA THR A 111 -8.55 0.83 22.75
C THR A 111 -9.74 -0.07 23.08
N LEU A 112 -9.61 -0.89 24.10
CA LEU A 112 -10.71 -1.71 24.64
C LEU A 112 -11.45 -1.00 25.75
N PHE A 113 -10.69 -0.36 26.67
CA PHE A 113 -11.22 0.34 27.85
C PHE A 113 -10.56 1.73 27.94
N GLY A 114 -11.33 2.69 28.40
CA GLY A 114 -10.85 4.03 28.67
C GLY A 114 -11.79 5.11 28.12
N ALA A 115 -11.48 6.34 28.45
CA ALA A 115 -12.18 7.49 27.90
C ALA A 115 -11.87 7.66 26.42
N ARG A 116 -12.87 8.12 25.65
CA ARG A 116 -12.61 8.57 24.29
C ARG A 116 -11.69 9.79 24.31
N PRO A 117 -10.90 10.04 23.25
CA PRO A 117 -10.15 11.27 23.16
C PRO A 117 -11.10 12.47 23.21
N PRO A 118 -10.66 13.61 23.77
CA PRO A 118 -11.51 14.79 23.91
C PRO A 118 -11.98 15.38 22.58
N LYS A 119 -11.23 15.12 21.51
CA LYS A 119 -11.59 15.42 20.13
C LYS A 119 -11.48 14.16 19.27
N GLY A 120 -12.50 13.91 18.46
CA GLY A 120 -12.47 12.95 17.36
C GLY A 120 -12.24 13.64 16.02
N GLN A 121 -12.83 13.12 14.96
CA GLN A 121 -12.77 13.68 13.61
C GLN A 121 -14.02 14.52 13.26
N GLU A 122 -14.71 15.02 14.27
CA GLU A 122 -15.92 15.82 14.10
C GLU A 122 -15.58 17.11 13.36
N LEU A 123 -16.43 17.48 12.40
CA LEU A 123 -16.32 18.69 11.57
C LEU A 123 -14.99 18.78 10.78
N ASP A 124 -14.35 17.65 10.51
CA ASP A 124 -13.06 17.59 9.79
C ASP A 124 -11.94 18.43 10.45
N ASP A 125 -12.02 18.60 11.77
CA ASP A 125 -11.08 19.43 12.55
C ASP A 125 -9.62 19.06 12.30
N HIS A 126 -9.32 17.75 12.14
CA HIS A 126 -7.99 17.27 11.88
C HIS A 126 -7.54 17.48 10.44
N TYR A 127 -8.45 17.54 9.49
CA TYR A 127 -8.14 17.73 8.08
C TYR A 127 -7.54 19.11 7.77
N TYR A 128 -8.02 20.14 8.46
CA TYR A 128 -7.57 21.52 8.28
C TYR A 128 -6.51 21.97 9.28
N GLY A 129 -6.03 21.07 10.12
CA GLY A 129 -5.04 21.36 11.14
C GLY A 129 -3.64 21.62 10.57
N ALA A 130 -2.80 22.29 11.35
CA ALA A 130 -1.40 22.48 11.03
C ALA A 130 -0.61 21.18 11.30
N ILE A 131 0.35 20.89 10.42
CA ILE A 131 1.21 19.72 10.59
C ILE A 131 2.36 20.08 11.52
N ARG A 132 2.54 19.25 12.51
CA ARG A 132 3.65 19.38 13.45
C ARG A 132 4.98 19.02 12.77
N PRO A 133 6.08 19.73 13.05
CA PRO A 133 7.38 19.47 12.40
C PRO A 133 7.86 18.03 12.53
N ARG A 134 7.56 17.36 13.65
CA ARG A 134 7.91 15.95 13.85
C ARG A 134 7.16 15.02 12.90
N VAL A 135 5.88 15.29 12.67
CA VAL A 135 5.07 14.52 11.73
C VAL A 135 5.54 14.76 10.30
N ALA A 136 5.87 16.00 9.94
CA ALA A 136 6.40 16.33 8.63
C ALA A 136 7.71 15.57 8.34
N ARG A 137 8.65 15.54 9.29
CA ARG A 137 9.89 14.75 9.15
C ARG A 137 9.62 13.26 8.98
N PHE A 138 8.71 12.69 9.77
CA PHE A 138 8.32 11.29 9.60
C PHE A 138 7.79 11.01 8.19
N MET A 139 7.00 11.91 7.61
CA MET A 139 6.47 11.80 6.26
C MET A 139 7.56 11.85 5.21
N GLU A 140 8.51 12.77 5.33
CA GLU A 140 9.66 12.86 4.43
C GLU A 140 10.49 11.57 4.45
N ASP A 141 10.78 11.05 5.63
CA ASP A 141 11.53 9.80 5.78
C ASP A 141 10.75 8.61 5.20
N LEU A 142 9.44 8.55 5.44
CA LEU A 142 8.59 7.50 4.90
C LEU A 142 8.55 7.52 3.36
N ASP A 143 8.42 8.69 2.74
CA ASP A 143 8.43 8.82 1.29
C ASP A 143 9.77 8.33 0.72
N LEU A 144 10.89 8.70 1.32
CA LEU A 144 12.21 8.26 0.89
C LEU A 144 12.38 6.73 0.96
N GLU A 145 11.89 6.10 2.03
CA GLU A 145 11.94 4.64 2.17
C GLU A 145 11.02 3.93 1.17
N LEU A 146 9.82 4.46 0.93
CA LEU A 146 8.89 3.91 -0.05
C LEU A 146 9.43 4.03 -1.48
N TRP A 147 10.08 5.13 -1.81
CA TRP A 147 10.70 5.31 -3.14
C TRP A 147 11.86 4.33 -3.38
N LYS A 148 12.66 3.99 -2.35
CA LYS A 148 13.67 2.93 -2.44
C LYS A 148 13.06 1.56 -2.77
N LEU A 149 11.82 1.33 -2.36
CA LEU A 149 11.06 0.12 -2.67
C LEU A 149 10.29 0.20 -4.00
N GLY A 150 10.46 1.27 -4.76
CA GLY A 150 9.75 1.48 -6.03
C GLY A 150 8.28 1.83 -5.87
N VAL A 151 7.85 2.25 -4.68
CA VAL A 151 6.49 2.71 -4.41
C VAL A 151 6.46 4.23 -4.59
N PHE A 152 5.73 4.73 -5.58
CA PHE A 152 5.53 6.15 -5.82
C PHE A 152 4.52 6.74 -4.84
N ALA A 153 4.86 6.72 -3.57
CA ALA A 153 4.07 7.37 -2.54
C ALA A 153 4.30 8.89 -2.58
N LYS A 154 3.24 9.60 -2.31
CA LYS A 154 3.26 11.01 -1.98
C LYS A 154 2.38 11.19 -0.76
N THR A 155 2.97 11.54 0.35
CA THR A 155 2.22 11.83 1.56
C THR A 155 1.49 13.16 1.40
N ASP A 156 0.17 13.15 1.60
CA ASP A 156 -0.58 14.40 1.71
C ASP A 156 -0.52 14.86 3.17
N VAL A 157 0.11 15.98 3.31
CA VAL A 157 0.43 16.66 4.58
C VAL A 157 -0.83 17.07 5.35
N ARG A 158 -2.01 17.03 4.74
CA ARG A 158 -3.27 17.50 5.34
C ARG A 158 -4.02 16.46 6.17
N LEU A 159 -3.69 15.17 6.03
CA LEU A 159 -4.44 14.08 6.66
C LEU A 159 -3.90 13.64 8.03
N PHE A 160 -2.85 14.29 8.55
CA PHE A 160 -2.17 13.80 9.75
C PHE A 160 -2.16 14.79 10.89
N GLN A 161 -2.98 14.50 11.87
CA GLN A 161 -2.86 15.15 13.16
C GLN A 161 -2.49 14.12 14.23
N CYS A 162 -1.34 14.30 14.85
CA CYS A 162 -0.95 13.50 16.00
C CYS A 162 -1.77 13.96 17.22
N ALA A 163 -2.51 13.05 17.80
CA ALA A 163 -3.35 13.34 18.98
C ALA A 163 -2.55 13.53 20.29
N VAL A 164 -1.25 13.23 20.30
CA VAL A 164 -0.39 13.31 21.49
C VAL A 164 0.96 13.91 21.11
N GLU A 165 1.44 14.86 21.90
CA GLU A 165 2.84 15.30 21.84
C GLU A 165 3.74 14.29 22.55
N PRO A 166 4.56 13.56 21.82
CA PRO A 166 5.46 12.62 22.45
C PRO A 166 6.78 13.29 22.84
N ALA A 167 7.31 12.84 23.95
CA ALA A 167 8.61 13.28 24.45
C ALA A 167 9.81 12.61 23.79
N SER A 168 9.60 11.57 22.97
CA SER A 168 10.64 10.79 22.30
C SER A 168 10.50 10.84 20.78
N ASP A 169 11.58 10.54 20.04
CA ASP A 169 11.57 10.50 18.58
C ASP A 169 10.98 9.18 18.02
N ASP A 170 10.68 8.24 18.89
CA ASP A 170 10.06 6.97 18.53
C ASP A 170 8.55 7.10 18.32
N ILE A 171 8.08 6.69 17.15
CA ILE A 171 6.66 6.70 16.74
C ILE A 171 6.18 5.28 16.47
N ALA A 172 4.95 4.98 16.85
CA ALA A 172 4.24 3.78 16.41
C ALA A 172 3.04 4.16 15.55
N ILE A 173 2.75 3.35 14.54
CA ILE A 173 1.58 3.46 13.67
C ILE A 173 0.51 2.49 14.17
N ILE A 174 -0.72 2.92 14.28
CA ILE A 174 -1.89 2.10 14.64
C ILE A 174 -3.04 2.32 13.68
#